data_ae3b3e9e9a42750d8a8a520abf278195
#
_entry.id   ae3b3e9e9a42750d8a8a520abf278195
#
_cell.length_a   1.000
_cell.length_b   1.000
_cell.length_c   1.000
_cell.angle_alpha   90.00
_cell.angle_beta   90.00
_cell.angle_gamma   90.00
#
_symmetry.space_group_name_H-M   'P 1'
#
loop_
_entity.id
_entity.type
_entity.pdbx_description
1 polymer ?
#
loop_
_entity_poly.entity_id
_entity_poly.type
_entity_poly.pdbx_seq_one_letter_code
_entity_poly.pdbx_strand_id
1 'polypeptide(L)'
;MSHADFIIIGGGIAGASTGFWLSQHGKVLVLERESHPGYHSTGRSAALYTAAYGTPQVRALTLASREFFDNPPAGFCEHPLLTPRGEMTVDFIGDAAELNAQYLSAKATVSQVELLSADEACAKLPILRREKVHGALYDPTASDIDTDALHQGYLRGIRRNGGEVLTDHAVRGLSRDAAGVWQVQAGEKTYTAPILINAAGAWADHIGAMAGAAPIGLQPKRRSAFIFAGPEGVDSHHWPMLVALDESFYMKPDAGMFLGSPANADPVEPQDIQPEELDIAMGIYQIEEATTLTIRRPTRTWAGLRSFVHDGDLLSGYDPQVPGLFWVAAQGGYGIQTSPAMGQASAALVRGAPLPEPLARFGLDAGMLSPARLEPH
;
A
#
# COMPACT_ATOMS: atom_id res chain seq x y z
N MET A 1 -23.09 0.56 -25.90
CA MET A 1 -22.80 0.42 -24.47
C MET A 1 -22.07 -0.87 -24.25
N SER A 2 -20.94 -0.86 -23.56
CA SER A 2 -20.25 -2.09 -23.21
C SER A 2 -20.72 -2.53 -21.82
N HIS A 3 -21.12 -3.79 -21.66
CA HIS A 3 -21.62 -4.36 -20.42
C HIS A 3 -20.56 -5.21 -19.74
N ALA A 4 -20.45 -5.08 -18.41
CA ALA A 4 -19.64 -5.91 -17.55
C ALA A 4 -20.45 -6.34 -16.31
N ASP A 5 -19.99 -7.39 -15.61
CA ASP A 5 -20.57 -7.77 -14.32
C ASP A 5 -20.07 -6.84 -13.21
N PHE A 6 -18.83 -6.38 -13.34
CA PHE A 6 -18.16 -5.50 -12.39
C PHE A 6 -17.43 -4.37 -13.11
N ILE A 7 -17.67 -3.12 -12.72
CA ILE A 7 -16.85 -1.97 -13.13
C ILE A 7 -16.03 -1.54 -11.92
N ILE A 8 -14.70 -1.43 -12.12
CA ILE A 8 -13.76 -0.96 -11.10
C ILE A 8 -13.21 0.40 -11.54
N ILE A 9 -13.34 1.41 -10.70
CA ILE A 9 -12.78 2.74 -10.93
C ILE A 9 -11.42 2.82 -10.23
N GLY A 10 -10.36 2.95 -11.00
CA GLY A 10 -8.97 2.99 -10.58
C GLY A 10 -8.21 1.69 -10.84
N GLY A 11 -7.11 1.81 -11.61
CA GLY A 11 -6.19 0.73 -11.98
C GLY A 11 -4.96 0.62 -11.10
N GLY A 12 -4.97 1.22 -9.90
CA GLY A 12 -3.93 1.04 -8.88
C GLY A 12 -3.99 -0.34 -8.24
N ILE A 13 -3.12 -0.58 -7.25
CA ILE A 13 -2.99 -1.89 -6.60
C ILE A 13 -4.31 -2.42 -6.02
N ALA A 14 -5.15 -1.54 -5.45
CA ALA A 14 -6.44 -1.90 -4.88
C ALA A 14 -7.42 -2.41 -5.94
N GLY A 15 -7.57 -1.68 -7.06
CA GLY A 15 -8.44 -2.08 -8.15
C GLY A 15 -7.90 -3.27 -8.93
N ALA A 16 -6.59 -3.34 -9.16
CA ALA A 16 -5.95 -4.44 -9.88
C ALA A 16 -6.06 -5.77 -9.11
N SER A 17 -5.79 -5.77 -7.79
CA SER A 17 -5.92 -6.99 -6.97
C SER A 17 -7.38 -7.45 -6.87
N THR A 18 -8.32 -6.53 -6.61
CA THR A 18 -9.75 -6.84 -6.57
C THR A 18 -10.25 -7.39 -7.91
N GLY A 19 -9.86 -6.73 -9.00
CA GLY A 19 -10.21 -7.16 -10.36
C GLY A 19 -9.66 -8.52 -10.73
N PHE A 20 -8.44 -8.84 -10.32
CA PHE A 20 -7.84 -10.15 -10.52
C PHE A 20 -8.69 -11.28 -9.91
N TRP A 21 -9.10 -11.13 -8.66
CA TRP A 21 -9.92 -12.14 -8.00
C TRP A 21 -11.36 -12.18 -8.54
N LEU A 22 -11.97 -11.04 -8.84
CA LEU A 22 -13.32 -10.96 -9.42
C LEU A 22 -13.38 -11.51 -10.84
N SER A 23 -12.33 -11.36 -11.64
CA SER A 23 -12.31 -11.82 -13.03
C SER A 23 -12.43 -13.35 -13.18
N GLN A 24 -12.28 -14.09 -12.09
CA GLN A 24 -12.55 -15.54 -12.05
C GLN A 24 -14.04 -15.85 -11.92
N HIS A 25 -14.89 -14.84 -11.69
CA HIS A 25 -16.32 -15.00 -11.38
C HIS A 25 -17.25 -14.21 -12.30
N GLY A 26 -16.71 -13.37 -13.16
CA GLY A 26 -17.48 -12.56 -14.10
C GLY A 26 -16.61 -11.61 -14.89
N LYS A 27 -17.22 -10.91 -15.84
CA LYS A 27 -16.54 -9.94 -16.69
C LYS A 27 -16.22 -8.68 -15.89
N VAL A 28 -14.93 -8.38 -15.71
CA VAL A 28 -14.41 -7.19 -15.04
C VAL A 28 -14.00 -6.14 -16.07
N LEU A 29 -14.39 -4.90 -15.84
CA LEU A 29 -13.91 -3.73 -16.56
C LEU A 29 -13.24 -2.78 -15.57
N VAL A 30 -11.93 -2.55 -15.72
CA VAL A 30 -11.19 -1.55 -14.96
C VAL A 30 -11.07 -0.26 -15.77
N LEU A 31 -11.49 0.86 -15.18
CA LEU A 31 -11.39 2.20 -15.77
C LEU A 31 -10.30 2.98 -15.04
N GLU A 32 -9.20 3.26 -15.74
CA GLU A 32 -8.09 4.06 -15.23
C GLU A 32 -8.06 5.41 -15.94
N ARG A 33 -7.93 6.48 -15.16
CA ARG A 33 -7.92 7.84 -15.71
C ARG A 33 -6.60 8.22 -16.36
N GLU A 34 -5.49 7.65 -15.87
CA GLU A 34 -4.15 7.93 -16.38
C GLU A 34 -3.83 7.08 -17.62
N SER A 35 -2.76 7.44 -18.32
CA SER A 35 -2.29 6.71 -19.51
C SER A 35 -1.74 5.33 -19.21
N HIS A 36 -1.42 5.05 -17.94
CA HIS A 36 -1.00 3.74 -17.47
C HIS A 36 -1.47 3.49 -16.04
N PRO A 37 -1.86 2.25 -15.70
CA PRO A 37 -2.30 1.90 -14.36
C PRO A 37 -1.13 2.00 -13.35
N GLY A 38 -1.46 2.36 -12.10
CA GLY A 38 -0.46 2.45 -11.05
C GLY A 38 0.37 3.72 -11.03
N TYR A 39 0.02 4.73 -11.80
CA TYR A 39 0.76 6.01 -11.94
C TYR A 39 0.99 6.73 -10.61
N HIS A 40 0.01 6.74 -9.71
CA HIS A 40 0.08 7.43 -8.42
C HIS A 40 0.72 6.57 -7.32
N SER A 41 0.05 6.36 -6.19
CA SER A 41 0.59 5.72 -4.98
C SER A 41 1.26 4.37 -5.24
N THR A 42 0.72 3.56 -6.15
CA THR A 42 1.25 2.23 -6.49
C THR A 42 2.67 2.30 -7.04
N GLY A 43 2.90 3.13 -8.06
CA GLY A 43 4.22 3.29 -8.70
C GLY A 43 5.20 4.17 -7.92
N ARG A 44 4.79 4.70 -6.76
CA ARG A 44 5.60 5.59 -5.92
C ARG A 44 5.92 4.99 -4.55
N SER A 45 5.66 3.70 -4.38
CA SER A 45 5.84 2.98 -3.12
C SER A 45 7.29 2.59 -2.88
N ALA A 46 7.75 2.66 -1.62
CA ALA A 46 9.01 2.06 -1.18
C ALA A 46 8.91 0.52 -1.03
N ALA A 47 7.70 0.01 -0.96
CA ALA A 47 7.27 -1.38 -1.01
C ALA A 47 8.12 -2.37 -0.20
N LEU A 48 7.87 -2.42 1.09
CA LEU A 48 8.39 -3.44 1.98
C LEU A 48 7.23 -4.35 2.46
N TYR A 49 7.47 -5.65 2.51
CA TYR A 49 6.66 -6.59 3.27
C TYR A 49 7.18 -6.62 4.70
N THR A 50 6.37 -6.16 5.66
CA THR A 50 6.68 -6.22 7.09
C THR A 50 5.40 -6.52 7.87
N ALA A 51 5.33 -7.72 8.47
CA ALA A 51 4.11 -8.19 9.13
C ALA A 51 3.90 -7.56 10.51
N ALA A 52 4.93 -6.96 11.07
CA ALA A 52 4.87 -6.30 12.37
C ALA A 52 4.36 -4.85 12.32
N TYR A 53 4.19 -4.28 11.12
CA TYR A 53 3.84 -2.87 10.93
C TYR A 53 2.33 -2.64 10.77
N GLY A 54 1.85 -1.53 11.31
CA GLY A 54 0.47 -1.08 11.17
C GLY A 54 -0.48 -1.59 12.27
N THR A 55 -1.77 -1.34 12.06
CA THR A 55 -2.86 -1.74 12.95
C THR A 55 -3.03 -3.27 13.02
N PRO A 56 -3.78 -3.82 13.96
CA PRO A 56 -4.08 -5.25 14.00
C PRO A 56 -4.73 -5.76 12.69
N GLN A 57 -5.62 -4.99 12.07
CA GLN A 57 -6.22 -5.33 10.78
C GLN A 57 -5.16 -5.40 9.67
N VAL A 58 -4.27 -4.40 9.59
CA VAL A 58 -3.18 -4.36 8.60
C VAL A 58 -2.25 -5.56 8.75
N ARG A 59 -1.86 -5.89 9.99
CA ARG A 59 -1.01 -7.05 10.29
C ARG A 59 -1.67 -8.36 9.87
N ALA A 60 -2.96 -8.52 10.17
CA ALA A 60 -3.73 -9.70 9.77
C ALA A 60 -3.81 -9.84 8.24
N LEU A 61 -4.10 -8.76 7.52
CA LEU A 61 -4.10 -8.73 6.05
C LEU A 61 -2.70 -9.02 5.47
N THR A 62 -1.65 -8.50 6.08
CA THR A 62 -0.27 -8.75 5.66
C THR A 62 0.11 -10.22 5.83
N LEU A 63 -0.19 -10.79 7.00
CA LEU A 63 0.03 -12.22 7.26
C LEU A 63 -0.77 -13.12 6.29
N ALA A 64 -2.04 -12.78 6.05
CA ALA A 64 -2.89 -13.50 5.11
C ALA A 64 -2.40 -13.40 3.64
N SER A 65 -1.63 -12.36 3.32
CA SER A 65 -1.06 -12.15 1.99
C SER A 65 0.20 -12.99 1.74
N ARG A 66 0.87 -13.47 2.78
CA ARG A 66 2.18 -14.11 2.68
C ARG A 66 2.18 -15.32 1.75
N GLU A 67 1.20 -16.18 1.84
CA GLU A 67 1.09 -17.37 1.00
C GLU A 67 1.05 -17.04 -0.50
N PHE A 68 0.34 -15.97 -0.87
CA PHE A 68 0.30 -15.52 -2.26
C PHE A 68 1.66 -14.98 -2.74
N PHE A 69 2.37 -14.27 -1.88
CA PHE A 69 3.71 -13.77 -2.23
C PHE A 69 4.72 -14.89 -2.43
N ASP A 70 4.68 -15.92 -1.56
CA ASP A 70 5.60 -17.05 -1.63
C ASP A 70 5.25 -18.01 -2.77
N ASN A 71 3.94 -18.19 -3.04
CA ASN A 71 3.40 -19.15 -4.01
C ASN A 71 2.37 -18.49 -4.95
N PRO A 72 2.76 -17.50 -5.77
CA PRO A 72 1.84 -16.87 -6.71
C PRO A 72 1.32 -17.90 -7.74
N PRO A 73 0.11 -17.72 -8.27
CA PRO A 73 -0.44 -18.62 -9.30
C PRO A 73 0.47 -18.77 -10.50
N ALA A 74 0.46 -19.94 -11.12
CA ALA A 74 1.31 -20.23 -12.28
C ALA A 74 1.16 -19.18 -13.39
N GLY A 75 2.29 -18.62 -13.85
CA GLY A 75 2.34 -17.57 -14.86
C GLY A 75 1.90 -16.19 -14.36
N PHE A 76 1.84 -15.99 -13.06
CA PHE A 76 1.57 -14.67 -12.46
C PHE A 76 2.77 -13.73 -12.58
N CYS A 77 3.96 -14.21 -12.28
CA CYS A 77 5.24 -13.50 -12.39
C CYS A 77 6.35 -14.43 -12.88
N GLU A 78 7.46 -13.87 -13.34
CA GLU A 78 8.63 -14.62 -13.84
C GLU A 78 9.69 -14.84 -12.75
N HIS A 79 9.71 -13.96 -11.74
CA HIS A 79 10.66 -13.95 -10.64
C HIS A 79 9.92 -13.90 -9.30
N PRO A 80 10.56 -14.27 -8.18
CA PRO A 80 9.98 -14.13 -6.86
C PRO A 80 9.49 -12.69 -6.59
N LEU A 81 8.31 -12.57 -6.01
CA LEU A 81 7.74 -11.27 -5.63
C LEU A 81 8.39 -10.66 -4.40
N LEU A 82 9.02 -11.48 -3.55
CA LEU A 82 9.72 -11.06 -2.35
C LEU A 82 11.22 -11.33 -2.47
N THR A 83 12.01 -10.35 -2.05
CA THR A 83 13.46 -10.51 -1.85
C THR A 83 13.79 -10.18 -0.40
N PRO A 84 14.48 -11.08 0.34
CA PRO A 84 14.85 -10.82 1.73
C PRO A 84 15.59 -9.50 1.89
N ARG A 85 15.18 -8.70 2.87
CA ARG A 85 15.77 -7.37 3.16
C ARG A 85 16.15 -7.25 4.63
N GLY A 86 15.25 -7.61 5.53
CA GLY A 86 15.27 -7.23 6.92
C GLY A 86 14.87 -5.76 7.13
N GLU A 87 14.34 -5.48 8.32
CA GLU A 87 14.01 -4.12 8.76
C GLU A 87 14.63 -3.88 10.12
N MET A 88 15.26 -2.75 10.31
CA MET A 88 15.87 -2.36 11.59
C MET A 88 15.33 -1.00 12.01
N THR A 89 14.53 -0.98 13.09
CA THR A 89 14.07 0.24 13.74
C THR A 89 15.07 0.62 14.80
N VAL A 90 15.72 1.78 14.65
CA VAL A 90 16.81 2.22 15.50
C VAL A 90 16.38 3.36 16.42
N ASP A 91 16.68 3.21 17.69
CA ASP A 91 16.50 4.26 18.69
C ASP A 91 17.68 5.26 18.64
N PHE A 92 17.42 6.44 18.08
CA PHE A 92 18.35 7.57 18.03
C PHE A 92 18.06 8.62 19.09
N ILE A 93 16.94 8.51 19.82
CA ILE A 93 16.46 9.52 20.76
C ILE A 93 16.61 9.10 22.23
N GLY A 94 16.97 7.83 22.48
CA GLY A 94 17.15 7.27 23.83
C GLY A 94 15.84 6.91 24.52
N ASP A 95 14.79 6.53 23.75
CA ASP A 95 13.50 6.09 24.29
C ASP A 95 13.43 4.54 24.36
N ALA A 96 14.14 3.99 25.33
CA ALA A 96 14.15 2.55 25.56
C ALA A 96 12.75 1.99 25.91
N ALA A 97 11.83 2.80 26.43
CA ALA A 97 10.48 2.37 26.76
C ALA A 97 9.67 2.16 25.48
N GLU A 98 9.73 3.10 24.55
CA GLU A 98 9.07 3.00 23.24
C GLU A 98 9.67 1.85 22.41
N LEU A 99 11.02 1.75 22.36
CA LEU A 99 11.69 0.64 21.69
C LEU A 99 11.22 -0.73 22.19
N ASN A 100 11.12 -0.88 23.52
CA ASN A 100 10.62 -2.13 24.13
C ASN A 100 9.14 -2.37 23.84
N ALA A 101 8.31 -1.32 23.84
CA ALA A 101 6.89 -1.43 23.51
C ALA A 101 6.68 -1.89 22.05
N GLN A 102 7.41 -1.30 21.11
CA GLN A 102 7.39 -1.72 19.70
C GLN A 102 7.92 -3.15 19.53
N TYR A 103 8.99 -3.54 20.25
CA TYR A 103 9.49 -4.91 20.25
C TYR A 103 8.43 -5.91 20.73
N LEU A 104 7.78 -5.68 21.85
CA LEU A 104 6.76 -6.59 22.37
C LEU A 104 5.57 -6.70 21.41
N SER A 105 5.16 -5.58 20.83
CA SER A 105 4.09 -5.53 19.82
C SER A 105 4.46 -6.30 18.55
N ALA A 106 5.69 -6.13 18.05
CA ALA A 106 6.20 -6.83 16.87
C ALA A 106 6.35 -8.33 17.16
N LYS A 107 6.89 -8.70 18.33
CA LYS A 107 7.12 -10.09 18.76
C LYS A 107 5.82 -10.89 18.86
N ALA A 108 4.71 -10.26 19.19
CA ALA A 108 3.40 -10.90 19.22
C ALA A 108 2.94 -11.34 17.81
N THR A 109 3.42 -10.70 16.75
CA THR A 109 3.08 -11.01 15.36
C THR A 109 4.16 -11.82 14.65
N VAL A 110 5.44 -11.48 14.87
CA VAL A 110 6.61 -12.07 14.23
C VAL A 110 7.56 -12.60 15.29
N SER A 111 7.62 -13.92 15.46
CA SER A 111 8.43 -14.56 16.52
C SER A 111 9.95 -14.37 16.34
N GLN A 112 10.40 -14.04 15.13
CA GLN A 112 11.82 -13.91 14.79
C GLN A 112 12.40 -12.53 15.11
N VAL A 113 11.60 -11.51 15.46
CA VAL A 113 12.13 -10.19 15.80
C VAL A 113 13.08 -10.24 17.01
N GLU A 114 14.13 -9.44 16.97
CA GLU A 114 15.21 -9.39 17.94
C GLU A 114 15.40 -7.97 18.47
N LEU A 115 15.69 -7.84 19.77
CA LEU A 115 16.26 -6.60 20.30
C LEU A 115 17.77 -6.67 20.14
N LEU A 116 18.37 -5.63 19.59
CA LEU A 116 19.79 -5.48 19.40
C LEU A 116 20.36 -4.38 20.30
N SER A 117 21.52 -4.65 20.86
CA SER A 117 22.36 -3.59 21.41
C SER A 117 22.85 -2.64 20.30
N ALA A 118 23.35 -1.49 20.67
CA ALA A 118 23.91 -0.54 19.72
C ALA A 118 25.09 -1.12 18.92
N ASP A 119 25.92 -1.97 19.54
CA ASP A 119 27.06 -2.61 18.84
C ASP A 119 26.58 -3.65 17.82
N GLU A 120 25.57 -4.43 18.16
CA GLU A 120 24.96 -5.41 17.24
C GLU A 120 24.25 -4.72 16.07
N ALA A 121 23.55 -3.61 16.33
CA ALA A 121 22.92 -2.80 15.29
C ALA A 121 23.97 -2.23 14.31
N CYS A 122 25.06 -1.67 14.83
CA CYS A 122 26.16 -1.17 14.02
C CYS A 122 26.90 -2.28 13.24
N ALA A 123 26.98 -3.48 13.79
CA ALA A 123 27.54 -4.62 13.07
C ALA A 123 26.68 -5.03 11.86
N LYS A 124 25.33 -4.94 11.97
CA LYS A 124 24.40 -5.21 10.86
C LYS A 124 24.33 -4.07 9.85
N LEU A 125 24.48 -2.82 10.30
CA LEU A 125 24.42 -1.61 9.46
C LEU A 125 25.60 -0.69 9.78
N PRO A 126 26.78 -0.91 9.16
CA PRO A 126 28.04 -0.25 9.53
C PRO A 126 28.08 1.27 9.29
N ILE A 127 27.12 1.82 8.59
CA ILE A 127 26.99 3.27 8.38
C ILE A 127 26.38 4.00 9.57
N LEU A 128 25.83 3.31 10.56
CA LEU A 128 25.26 3.97 11.74
C LEU A 128 26.33 4.73 12.52
N ARG A 129 26.02 5.92 12.98
CA ARG A 129 26.85 6.63 13.96
C ARG A 129 26.68 6.00 15.33
N ARG A 130 27.67 5.21 15.76
CA ARG A 130 27.60 4.43 17.00
C ARG A 130 27.18 5.26 18.22
N GLU A 131 27.69 6.49 18.32
CA GLU A 131 27.40 7.42 19.40
C GLU A 131 25.94 7.93 19.43
N LYS A 132 25.20 7.74 18.35
CA LYS A 132 23.78 8.12 18.24
C LYS A 132 22.83 6.96 18.49
N VAL A 133 23.33 5.70 18.49
CA VAL A 133 22.50 4.50 18.61
C VAL A 133 22.38 4.08 20.06
N HIS A 134 21.14 4.01 20.58
CA HIS A 134 20.83 3.52 21.91
C HIS A 134 20.40 2.05 21.94
N GLY A 135 19.86 1.54 20.85
CA GLY A 135 19.43 0.15 20.62
C GLY A 135 18.64 0.04 19.32
N ALA A 136 18.23 -1.18 18.98
CA ALA A 136 17.41 -1.39 17.81
C ALA A 136 16.47 -2.60 17.95
N LEU A 137 15.36 -2.56 17.20
CA LEU A 137 14.51 -3.69 16.89
C LEU A 137 14.84 -4.18 15.49
N TYR A 138 15.09 -5.47 15.32
CA TYR A 138 15.38 -6.07 14.01
C TYR A 138 14.35 -7.14 13.64
N ASP A 139 13.70 -6.99 12.48
CA ASP A 139 12.86 -8.00 11.85
C ASP A 139 13.59 -8.63 10.66
N PRO A 140 14.14 -9.86 10.79
CA PRO A 140 14.82 -10.54 9.70
C PRO A 140 13.87 -11.02 8.59
N THR A 141 12.56 -11.03 8.83
CA THR A 141 11.55 -11.57 7.88
C THR A 141 11.05 -10.53 6.88
N ALA A 142 11.33 -9.25 7.12
CA ALA A 142 10.97 -8.18 6.22
C ALA A 142 11.63 -8.37 4.85
N SER A 143 10.90 -8.05 3.78
CA SER A 143 11.33 -8.33 2.41
C SER A 143 10.95 -7.18 1.47
N ASP A 144 11.80 -6.86 0.51
CA ASP A 144 11.41 -5.99 -0.60
C ASP A 144 10.33 -6.68 -1.44
N ILE A 145 9.36 -5.90 -1.92
CA ILE A 145 8.31 -6.37 -2.83
C ILE A 145 8.59 -5.85 -4.24
N ASP A 146 8.61 -6.74 -5.23
CA ASP A 146 8.56 -6.33 -6.62
C ASP A 146 7.15 -5.83 -6.97
N THR A 147 6.95 -4.52 -6.79
CA THR A 147 5.65 -3.87 -6.97
C THR A 147 5.18 -3.94 -8.42
N ASP A 148 6.08 -3.81 -9.39
CA ASP A 148 5.72 -3.86 -10.80
C ASP A 148 5.30 -5.28 -11.19
N ALA A 149 6.09 -6.30 -10.85
CA ALA A 149 5.74 -7.69 -11.12
C ALA A 149 4.39 -8.09 -10.49
N LEU A 150 4.13 -7.66 -9.24
CA LEU A 150 2.88 -7.89 -8.54
C LEU A 150 1.70 -7.21 -9.25
N HIS A 151 1.82 -5.92 -9.53
CA HIS A 151 0.76 -5.13 -10.15
C HIS A 151 0.45 -5.59 -11.57
N GLN A 152 1.48 -5.78 -12.41
CA GLN A 152 1.33 -6.30 -13.76
C GLN A 152 0.80 -7.74 -13.77
N GLY A 153 1.16 -8.56 -12.78
CA GLY A 153 0.59 -9.89 -12.58
C GLY A 153 -0.93 -9.88 -12.43
N TYR A 154 -1.45 -8.97 -11.59
CA TYR A 154 -2.90 -8.77 -11.46
C TYR A 154 -3.55 -8.32 -12.77
N LEU A 155 -2.99 -7.30 -13.43
CA LEU A 155 -3.55 -6.77 -14.68
C LEU A 155 -3.55 -7.81 -15.80
N ARG A 156 -2.47 -8.61 -15.92
CA ARG A 156 -2.42 -9.75 -16.86
C ARG A 156 -3.47 -10.80 -16.55
N GLY A 157 -3.67 -11.09 -15.25
CA GLY A 157 -4.68 -12.04 -14.79
C GLY A 157 -6.09 -11.62 -15.16
N ILE A 158 -6.44 -10.33 -14.96
CA ILE A 158 -7.72 -9.77 -15.39
C ILE A 158 -7.94 -10.00 -16.88
N ARG A 159 -6.97 -9.65 -17.73
CA ARG A 159 -7.07 -9.80 -19.19
C ARG A 159 -7.16 -11.26 -19.63
N ARG A 160 -6.38 -12.14 -18.99
CA ARG A 160 -6.40 -13.58 -19.28
C ARG A 160 -7.77 -14.23 -18.98
N ASN A 161 -8.48 -13.71 -17.99
CA ASN A 161 -9.82 -14.14 -17.62
C ASN A 161 -10.93 -13.45 -18.43
N GLY A 162 -10.57 -12.68 -19.49
CA GLY A 162 -11.54 -12.01 -20.37
C GLY A 162 -12.02 -10.65 -19.89
N GLY A 163 -11.42 -10.10 -18.81
CA GLY A 163 -11.66 -8.73 -18.38
C GLY A 163 -10.87 -7.70 -19.20
N GLU A 164 -11.23 -6.44 -19.04
CA GLU A 164 -10.63 -5.32 -19.77
C GLU A 164 -10.04 -4.30 -18.78
N VAL A 165 -8.91 -3.71 -19.15
CA VAL A 165 -8.29 -2.59 -18.41
C VAL A 165 -8.10 -1.46 -19.40
N LEU A 166 -8.88 -0.38 -19.23
CA LEU A 166 -8.91 0.77 -20.12
C LEU A 166 -8.24 1.96 -19.43
N THR A 167 -7.21 2.49 -20.07
CA THR A 167 -6.50 3.72 -19.66
C THR A 167 -7.08 4.94 -20.38
N ASP A 168 -6.75 6.15 -19.92
CA ASP A 168 -7.31 7.41 -20.42
C ASP A 168 -8.84 7.46 -20.32
N HIS A 169 -9.40 6.75 -19.32
CA HIS A 169 -10.83 6.61 -19.09
C HIS A 169 -11.25 7.23 -17.76
N ALA A 170 -10.98 8.53 -17.59
CA ALA A 170 -11.44 9.28 -16.44
C ALA A 170 -12.98 9.23 -16.36
N VAL A 171 -13.49 8.81 -15.20
CA VAL A 171 -14.95 8.82 -14.93
C VAL A 171 -15.41 10.26 -14.74
N ARG A 172 -16.46 10.66 -15.50
CA ARG A 172 -17.00 12.01 -15.52
C ARG A 172 -18.45 12.08 -15.02
N GLY A 173 -19.14 10.96 -14.95
CA GLY A 173 -20.50 10.88 -14.48
C GLY A 173 -20.90 9.47 -14.11
N LEU A 174 -21.69 9.38 -13.05
CA LEU A 174 -22.26 8.14 -12.53
C LEU A 174 -23.77 8.32 -12.39
N SER A 175 -24.55 7.36 -12.84
CA SER A 175 -25.99 7.29 -12.61
C SER A 175 -26.44 5.85 -12.52
N ARG A 176 -27.66 5.63 -12.01
CA ARG A 176 -28.31 4.31 -12.01
C ARG A 176 -29.60 4.39 -12.79
N ASP A 177 -29.87 3.37 -13.58
CA ASP A 177 -31.15 3.25 -14.25
C ASP A 177 -32.26 2.69 -13.32
N ALA A 178 -33.48 2.58 -13.85
CA ALA A 178 -34.63 2.09 -13.09
C ALA A 178 -34.47 0.60 -12.64
N ALA A 179 -33.60 -0.16 -13.28
CA ALA A 179 -33.26 -1.54 -12.90
C ALA A 179 -32.13 -1.60 -11.88
N GLY A 180 -31.57 -0.47 -11.49
CA GLY A 180 -30.48 -0.38 -10.53
C GLY A 180 -29.09 -0.61 -11.13
N VAL A 181 -28.97 -0.68 -12.46
CA VAL A 181 -27.70 -0.87 -13.16
C VAL A 181 -26.95 0.46 -13.25
N TRP A 182 -25.68 0.44 -12.87
CA TRP A 182 -24.81 1.61 -12.98
C TRP A 182 -24.53 1.94 -14.45
N GLN A 183 -24.58 3.23 -14.76
CA GLN A 183 -24.14 3.83 -16.01
C GLN A 183 -22.96 4.73 -15.71
N VAL A 184 -21.79 4.34 -16.20
CA VAL A 184 -20.51 4.98 -15.94
C VAL A 184 -20.05 5.69 -17.20
N GLN A 185 -20.02 7.01 -17.18
CA GLN A 185 -19.49 7.82 -18.27
C GLN A 185 -17.97 7.98 -18.07
N ALA A 186 -17.19 7.39 -18.96
CA ALA A 186 -15.74 7.47 -18.92
C ALA A 186 -15.16 7.61 -20.34
N GLY A 187 -14.20 8.52 -20.49
CA GLY A 187 -13.76 8.92 -21.82
C GLY A 187 -14.96 9.46 -22.63
N GLU A 188 -15.17 8.91 -23.84
CA GLU A 188 -16.28 9.27 -24.73
C GLU A 188 -17.42 8.21 -24.72
N LYS A 189 -17.38 7.25 -23.82
CA LYS A 189 -18.28 6.09 -23.81
C LYS A 189 -19.03 5.96 -22.49
N THR A 190 -20.13 5.22 -22.54
CA THR A 190 -20.87 4.79 -21.36
C THR A 190 -20.75 3.28 -21.20
N TYR A 191 -20.39 2.85 -20.00
CA TYR A 191 -20.25 1.47 -19.59
C TYR A 191 -21.35 1.14 -18.58
N THR A 192 -21.77 -0.13 -18.50
CA THR A 192 -22.83 -0.53 -17.58
C THR A 192 -22.44 -1.76 -16.78
N ALA A 193 -22.80 -1.76 -15.49
CA ALA A 193 -22.65 -2.93 -14.62
C ALA A 193 -23.63 -2.87 -13.44
N PRO A 194 -24.07 -4.00 -12.89
CA PRO A 194 -24.86 -4.03 -11.66
C PRO A 194 -24.05 -3.58 -10.42
N ILE A 195 -22.73 -3.78 -10.42
CA ILE A 195 -21.85 -3.47 -9.30
C ILE A 195 -20.73 -2.52 -9.75
N LEU A 196 -20.59 -1.43 -9.00
CA LEU A 196 -19.55 -0.42 -9.16
C LEU A 196 -18.58 -0.50 -7.97
N ILE A 197 -17.30 -0.72 -8.25
CA ILE A 197 -16.25 -0.80 -7.24
C ILE A 197 -15.41 0.47 -7.30
N ASN A 198 -15.43 1.22 -6.20
CA ASN A 198 -14.64 2.43 -6.04
C ASN A 198 -13.27 2.09 -5.44
N ALA A 199 -12.26 1.99 -6.30
CA ALA A 199 -10.85 1.77 -5.96
C ALA A 199 -9.97 2.95 -6.41
N ALA A 200 -10.54 4.17 -6.39
CA ALA A 200 -9.94 5.39 -6.91
C ALA A 200 -8.85 6.03 -6.02
N GLY A 201 -8.31 5.27 -5.05
CA GLY A 201 -7.22 5.72 -4.18
C GLY A 201 -7.57 7.01 -3.44
N ALA A 202 -6.74 8.05 -3.57
CA ALA A 202 -6.95 9.33 -2.92
C ALA A 202 -8.24 10.05 -3.38
N TRP A 203 -8.78 9.71 -4.56
CA TRP A 203 -10.01 10.28 -5.11
C TRP A 203 -11.28 9.50 -4.76
N ALA A 204 -11.20 8.55 -3.81
CA ALA A 204 -12.34 7.68 -3.53
C ALA A 204 -13.56 8.45 -3.02
N ASP A 205 -13.41 9.47 -2.16
CA ASP A 205 -14.52 10.32 -1.73
C ASP A 205 -15.12 11.13 -2.87
N HIS A 206 -14.33 11.57 -3.86
CA HIS A 206 -14.83 12.23 -5.05
C HIS A 206 -15.74 11.30 -5.88
N ILE A 207 -15.31 10.07 -6.09
CA ILE A 207 -16.11 9.07 -6.81
C ILE A 207 -17.35 8.69 -5.99
N GLY A 208 -17.22 8.56 -4.66
CA GLY A 208 -18.34 8.32 -3.75
C GLY A 208 -19.39 9.40 -3.86
N ALA A 209 -19.01 10.67 -3.77
CA ALA A 209 -19.90 11.82 -3.92
C ALA A 209 -20.60 11.82 -5.30
N MET A 210 -19.87 11.49 -6.38
CA MET A 210 -20.45 11.37 -7.73
C MET A 210 -21.48 10.23 -7.79
N ALA A 211 -21.31 9.17 -7.02
CA ALA A 211 -22.24 8.06 -6.88
C ALA A 211 -23.43 8.36 -5.92
N GLY A 212 -23.42 9.50 -5.24
CA GLY A 212 -24.43 9.89 -4.25
C GLY A 212 -24.19 9.34 -2.85
N ALA A 213 -23.00 8.80 -2.56
CA ALA A 213 -22.62 8.32 -1.25
C ALA A 213 -22.14 9.46 -0.34
N ALA A 214 -22.31 9.28 0.96
CA ALA A 214 -21.68 10.13 1.94
C ALA A 214 -20.13 9.92 1.92
N PRO A 215 -19.33 10.95 2.25
CA PRO A 215 -17.90 10.80 2.33
C PRO A 215 -17.52 9.82 3.46
N ILE A 216 -16.53 8.97 3.19
CA ILE A 216 -15.94 8.09 4.21
C ILE A 216 -14.89 8.79 5.08
N GLY A 217 -14.67 10.10 4.86
CA GLY A 217 -13.68 10.89 5.57
C GLY A 217 -12.24 10.55 5.20
N LEU A 218 -12.00 10.26 3.93
CA LEU A 218 -10.67 9.88 3.44
C LEU A 218 -9.73 11.07 3.44
N GLN A 219 -8.63 10.95 4.19
CA GLN A 219 -7.58 11.96 4.25
C GLN A 219 -6.32 11.47 3.55
N PRO A 220 -6.00 11.96 2.34
CA PRO A 220 -4.70 11.76 1.72
C PRO A 220 -3.61 12.53 2.47
N LYS A 221 -2.44 11.87 2.61
CA LYS A 221 -1.26 12.46 3.24
C LYS A 221 -0.06 12.32 2.30
N ARG A 222 0.70 13.41 2.12
CA ARG A 222 1.92 13.40 1.33
C ARG A 222 3.00 12.57 2.00
N ARG A 223 3.68 11.72 1.21
CA ARG A 223 4.90 11.01 1.58
C ARG A 223 5.95 11.25 0.51
N SER A 224 7.00 11.99 0.87
CA SER A 224 8.12 12.31 -0.01
C SER A 224 9.21 11.24 0.06
N ALA A 225 9.90 11.02 -1.05
CA ALA A 225 11.02 10.09 -1.14
C ALA A 225 12.05 10.57 -2.17
N PHE A 226 13.25 10.04 -2.07
CA PHE A 226 14.36 10.38 -2.98
C PHE A 226 15.33 9.22 -3.13
N ILE A 227 16.04 9.20 -4.27
CA ILE A 227 17.12 8.25 -4.55
C ILE A 227 18.45 8.99 -4.47
N PHE A 228 19.44 8.37 -3.84
CA PHE A 228 20.80 8.90 -3.73
C PHE A 228 21.86 7.79 -3.84
N ALA A 229 23.09 8.17 -4.21
CA ALA A 229 24.21 7.24 -4.31
C ALA A 229 24.68 6.80 -2.92
N GLY A 230 24.97 5.52 -2.80
CA GLY A 230 25.62 4.95 -1.62
C GLY A 230 27.14 5.22 -1.57
N PRO A 231 27.82 4.74 -0.51
CA PRO A 231 29.25 4.86 -0.38
C PRO A 231 29.99 4.03 -1.46
N GLU A 232 31.00 4.63 -2.07
CA GLU A 232 31.78 3.98 -3.13
C GLU A 232 32.51 2.73 -2.58
N GLY A 233 32.51 1.65 -3.36
CA GLY A 233 33.25 0.42 -3.06
C GLY A 233 32.69 -0.41 -1.90
N VAL A 234 31.52 -0.08 -1.38
CA VAL A 234 30.85 -0.80 -0.30
C VAL A 234 29.70 -1.63 -0.86
N ASP A 235 29.69 -2.93 -0.61
CA ASP A 235 28.54 -3.79 -0.90
C ASP A 235 27.46 -3.58 0.18
N SER A 236 26.48 -2.77 -0.17
CA SER A 236 25.33 -2.44 0.67
C SER A 236 24.07 -3.29 0.37
N HIS A 237 24.18 -4.24 -0.55
CA HIS A 237 23.02 -5.00 -1.04
C HIS A 237 22.27 -5.73 0.08
N HIS A 238 23.00 -6.20 1.10
CA HIS A 238 22.45 -6.98 2.21
C HIS A 238 22.03 -6.12 3.43
N TRP A 239 22.18 -4.81 3.36
CA TRP A 239 21.81 -3.96 4.49
C TRP A 239 20.30 -3.94 4.69
N PRO A 240 19.82 -4.00 5.93
CA PRO A 240 18.39 -3.90 6.21
C PRO A 240 17.85 -2.51 5.87
N MET A 241 16.54 -2.41 5.71
CA MET A 241 15.86 -1.11 5.76
C MET A 241 16.08 -0.51 7.15
N LEU A 242 16.56 0.72 7.21
CA LEU A 242 16.69 1.52 8.42
C LEU A 242 15.43 2.36 8.58
N VAL A 243 14.83 2.31 9.78
CA VAL A 243 13.71 3.15 10.19
C VAL A 243 14.10 3.81 11.52
N ALA A 244 13.86 5.11 11.68
CA ALA A 244 14.01 5.77 12.99
C ALA A 244 12.84 5.37 13.90
N LEU A 245 13.09 5.15 15.19
CA LEU A 245 12.09 4.75 16.19
C LEU A 245 10.93 5.74 16.28
N ASP A 246 11.20 7.01 16.11
CA ASP A 246 10.22 8.12 16.12
C ASP A 246 9.55 8.34 14.74
N GLU A 247 9.75 7.43 13.80
CA GLU A 247 9.26 7.52 12.41
C GLU A 247 9.69 8.81 11.68
N SER A 248 10.76 9.47 12.11
CA SER A 248 11.22 10.73 11.50
C SER A 248 11.84 10.56 10.12
N PHE A 249 12.40 9.38 9.82
CA PHE A 249 12.91 9.01 8.49
C PHE A 249 13.03 7.50 8.32
N TYR A 250 13.19 7.09 7.07
CA TYR A 250 13.64 5.74 6.73
C TYR A 250 14.53 5.75 5.49
N MET A 251 15.38 4.73 5.35
CA MET A 251 16.15 4.49 4.13
C MET A 251 16.37 2.99 3.90
N LYS A 252 16.59 2.60 2.65
CA LYS A 252 16.97 1.24 2.29
C LYS A 252 17.84 1.21 1.02
N PRO A 253 18.64 0.16 0.81
CA PRO A 253 19.23 -0.11 -0.51
C PRO A 253 18.12 -0.31 -1.55
N ASP A 254 18.31 0.26 -2.74
CA ASP A 254 17.35 0.18 -3.84
C ASP A 254 18.07 0.22 -5.19
N ALA A 255 18.05 -0.88 -5.96
CA ALA A 255 18.62 -0.98 -7.32
C ALA A 255 20.07 -0.46 -7.43
N GLY A 256 20.93 -0.77 -6.47
CA GLY A 256 22.34 -0.32 -6.43
C GLY A 256 22.55 1.11 -5.94
N MET A 257 21.49 1.78 -5.51
CA MET A 257 21.47 3.08 -4.86
C MET A 257 20.78 2.97 -3.50
N PHE A 258 20.38 4.10 -2.93
CA PHE A 258 19.55 4.14 -1.73
C PHE A 258 18.27 4.94 -1.97
N LEU A 259 17.16 4.44 -1.45
CA LEU A 259 15.94 5.18 -1.27
C LEU A 259 15.93 5.78 0.14
N GLY A 260 15.66 7.06 0.26
CA GLY A 260 15.44 7.78 1.52
C GLY A 260 14.10 8.49 1.54
N SER A 261 13.57 8.72 2.75
CA SER A 261 12.32 9.46 2.95
C SER A 261 12.33 10.17 4.30
N PRO A 262 11.84 11.40 4.40
CA PRO A 262 11.61 12.09 5.67
C PRO A 262 10.41 11.54 6.45
N ALA A 263 9.80 10.48 5.98
CA ALA A 263 8.61 9.86 6.56
C ALA A 263 7.44 10.84 6.84
N ASN A 264 7.41 12.00 6.16
CA ASN A 264 6.37 13.01 6.32
C ASN A 264 4.95 12.49 6.02
N ALA A 265 3.95 13.09 6.65
CA ALA A 265 2.55 12.68 6.54
C ALA A 265 1.60 13.90 6.55
N ASP A 266 1.93 14.92 5.77
CA ASP A 266 1.17 16.17 5.69
C ASP A 266 -0.18 15.92 5.01
N PRO A 267 -1.30 16.31 5.64
CA PRO A 267 -2.62 16.25 5.00
C PRO A 267 -2.66 17.13 3.76
N VAL A 268 -3.19 16.59 2.66
CA VAL A 268 -3.32 17.32 1.40
C VAL A 268 -4.60 16.90 0.68
N GLU A 269 -5.02 17.73 -0.30
CA GLU A 269 -6.09 17.36 -1.22
C GLU A 269 -5.60 16.32 -2.26
N PRO A 270 -6.51 15.49 -2.81
CA PRO A 270 -6.17 14.56 -3.88
C PRO A 270 -5.62 15.28 -5.11
N GLN A 271 -4.39 14.97 -5.49
CA GLN A 271 -3.69 15.58 -6.61
C GLN A 271 -2.54 14.71 -7.13
N ASP A 272 -1.94 15.08 -8.25
CA ASP A 272 -0.65 14.55 -8.67
C ASP A 272 0.45 15.23 -7.83
N ILE A 273 0.65 14.68 -6.63
CA ILE A 273 1.47 15.28 -5.58
C ILE A 273 2.95 15.32 -5.98
N GLN A 274 3.59 16.44 -5.68
CA GLN A 274 5.03 16.64 -5.82
C GLN A 274 5.68 16.74 -4.43
N PRO A 275 6.97 16.36 -4.29
CA PRO A 275 7.71 16.56 -3.05
C PRO A 275 7.99 18.05 -2.85
N GLU A 276 8.00 18.51 -1.60
CA GLU A 276 8.51 19.82 -1.25
C GLU A 276 10.03 19.75 -1.01
N GLU A 277 10.74 20.80 -1.40
CA GLU A 277 12.20 20.88 -1.23
C GLU A 277 12.61 20.76 0.24
N LEU A 278 11.81 21.34 1.14
CA LEU A 278 12.06 21.27 2.57
C LEU A 278 11.96 19.82 3.09
N ASP A 279 10.97 19.07 2.64
CA ASP A 279 10.81 17.65 3.03
C ASP A 279 12.05 16.83 2.64
N ILE A 280 12.52 17.03 1.39
CA ILE A 280 13.71 16.33 0.90
C ILE A 280 14.95 16.73 1.69
N ALA A 281 15.13 18.04 1.97
CA ALA A 281 16.25 18.53 2.75
C ALA A 281 16.23 17.98 4.19
N MET A 282 15.05 17.91 4.83
CA MET A 282 14.89 17.31 6.16
C MET A 282 15.25 15.83 6.16
N GLY A 283 14.78 15.06 5.17
CA GLY A 283 15.11 13.64 5.07
C GLY A 283 16.61 13.40 4.88
N ILE A 284 17.27 14.22 4.05
CA ILE A 284 18.73 14.18 3.89
C ILE A 284 19.43 14.48 5.22
N TYR A 285 19.05 15.57 5.87
CA TYR A 285 19.64 15.98 7.15
C TYR A 285 19.51 14.87 8.21
N GLN A 286 18.34 14.28 8.37
CA GLN A 286 18.10 13.22 9.35
C GLN A 286 18.93 11.96 9.08
N ILE A 287 19.06 11.57 7.80
CA ILE A 287 19.89 10.41 7.41
C ILE A 287 21.37 10.71 7.69
N GLU A 288 21.88 11.91 7.36
CA GLU A 288 23.28 12.31 7.63
C GLU A 288 23.59 12.42 9.13
N GLU A 289 22.62 12.88 9.93
CA GLU A 289 22.78 12.93 11.41
C GLU A 289 22.83 11.53 12.03
N ALA A 290 22.09 10.56 11.49
CA ALA A 290 22.03 9.20 12.00
C ALA A 290 23.15 8.29 11.46
N THR A 291 23.74 8.64 10.32
CA THR A 291 24.68 7.78 9.58
C THR A 291 25.95 8.52 9.21
N THR A 292 26.97 7.79 8.76
CA THR A 292 28.22 8.33 8.20
C THR A 292 28.11 8.71 6.72
N LEU A 293 26.92 8.59 6.13
CA LEU A 293 26.67 8.94 4.73
C LEU A 293 26.76 10.46 4.53
N THR A 294 27.11 10.86 3.31
CA THR A 294 27.04 12.24 2.84
C THR A 294 26.25 12.26 1.54
N ILE A 295 25.11 12.95 1.56
CA ILE A 295 24.16 13.01 0.45
C ILE A 295 24.24 14.37 -0.23
N ARG A 296 25.10 14.50 -1.23
CA ARG A 296 25.32 15.79 -1.92
C ARG A 296 24.12 16.23 -2.74
N ARG A 297 23.50 15.28 -3.46
CA ARG A 297 22.35 15.56 -4.33
C ARG A 297 21.55 14.26 -4.60
N PRO A 298 20.23 14.27 -4.40
CA PRO A 298 19.37 13.21 -4.90
C PRO A 298 19.42 13.13 -6.44
N THR A 299 19.39 11.92 -6.97
CA THR A 299 19.29 11.69 -8.43
C THR A 299 17.85 11.78 -8.90
N ARG A 300 16.90 11.48 -8.01
CA ARG A 300 15.46 11.54 -8.26
C ARG A 300 14.73 11.87 -6.95
N THR A 301 13.67 12.66 -7.06
CA THR A 301 12.74 12.95 -5.96
C THR A 301 11.31 12.76 -6.44
N TRP A 302 10.41 12.29 -5.56
CA TRP A 302 8.98 12.17 -5.83
C TRP A 302 8.18 12.20 -4.53
N ALA A 303 6.87 12.31 -4.66
CA ALA A 303 5.96 12.08 -3.54
C ALA A 303 4.78 11.20 -3.96
N GLY A 304 4.23 10.46 -3.01
CA GLY A 304 3.01 9.68 -3.15
C GLY A 304 1.96 10.08 -2.12
N LEU A 305 0.74 9.64 -2.33
CA LEU A 305 -0.37 9.84 -1.39
C LEU A 305 -0.63 8.56 -0.61
N ARG A 306 -0.60 8.65 0.72
CA ARG A 306 -1.10 7.64 1.64
C ARG A 306 -2.46 8.11 2.16
N SER A 307 -3.52 7.40 1.82
CA SER A 307 -4.89 7.83 2.14
C SER A 307 -5.46 6.99 3.26
N PHE A 308 -5.88 7.64 4.34
CA PHE A 308 -6.38 7.02 5.56
C PHE A 308 -7.79 7.51 5.87
N VAL A 309 -8.57 6.67 6.53
CA VAL A 309 -9.72 7.07 7.32
C VAL A 309 -9.29 7.23 8.79
N HIS A 310 -10.19 7.73 9.65
CA HIS A 310 -9.84 8.16 11.00
C HIS A 310 -9.26 7.06 11.90
N ASP A 311 -9.65 5.80 11.71
CA ASP A 311 -9.17 4.64 12.48
C ASP A 311 -7.86 4.03 11.93
N GLY A 312 -7.42 4.45 10.74
CA GLY A 312 -6.21 3.98 10.10
C GLY A 312 -6.33 2.62 9.39
N ASP A 313 -7.49 1.98 9.44
CA ASP A 313 -7.76 0.67 8.85
C ASP A 313 -8.26 0.77 7.39
N LEU A 314 -7.99 -0.28 6.60
CA LEU A 314 -8.41 -0.39 5.21
C LEU A 314 -9.92 -0.67 5.11
N LEU A 315 -10.52 -0.23 4.00
CA LEU A 315 -11.95 -0.41 3.72
C LEU A 315 -12.17 -1.36 2.54
N SER A 316 -13.09 -2.32 2.75
CA SER A 316 -13.65 -3.17 1.70
C SER A 316 -15.08 -3.56 2.08
N GLY A 317 -16.08 -2.99 1.41
CA GLY A 317 -17.47 -3.30 1.70
C GLY A 317 -18.45 -2.48 0.86
N TYR A 318 -19.69 -2.93 0.85
CA TYR A 318 -20.79 -2.16 0.23
C TYR A 318 -21.07 -0.89 1.00
N ASP A 319 -21.37 0.16 0.26
CA ASP A 319 -21.90 1.39 0.83
C ASP A 319 -23.24 1.11 1.51
N PRO A 320 -23.44 1.58 2.77
CA PRO A 320 -24.68 1.28 3.50
C PRO A 320 -25.93 1.96 2.92
N GLN A 321 -25.77 3.05 2.16
CA GLN A 321 -26.87 3.87 1.66
C GLN A 321 -27.03 3.81 0.14
N VAL A 322 -25.95 3.47 -0.61
CA VAL A 322 -25.95 3.44 -2.07
C VAL A 322 -25.83 2.01 -2.58
N PRO A 323 -26.98 1.35 -2.90
CA PRO A 323 -26.96 -0.04 -3.34
C PRO A 323 -26.10 -0.25 -4.59
N GLY A 324 -25.29 -1.32 -4.61
CA GLY A 324 -24.41 -1.66 -5.73
C GLY A 324 -23.13 -0.85 -5.83
N LEU A 325 -22.88 0.11 -4.91
CA LEU A 325 -21.58 0.75 -4.73
C LEU A 325 -20.76 -0.06 -3.70
N PHE A 326 -19.53 -0.40 -4.06
CA PHE A 326 -18.59 -1.13 -3.21
C PHE A 326 -17.28 -0.34 -3.08
N TRP A 327 -16.79 -0.17 -1.86
CA TRP A 327 -15.56 0.56 -1.56
C TRP A 327 -14.37 -0.38 -1.44
N VAL A 328 -13.24 -0.01 -2.05
CA VAL A 328 -11.91 -0.57 -1.78
C VAL A 328 -10.97 0.61 -1.61
N ALA A 329 -10.90 1.14 -0.41
CA ALA A 329 -10.28 2.45 -0.13
C ALA A 329 -9.43 2.42 1.15
N ALA A 330 -8.86 3.57 1.51
CA ALA A 330 -8.05 3.77 2.72
C ALA A 330 -6.86 2.81 2.82
N GLN A 331 -6.16 2.56 1.72
CA GLN A 331 -5.02 1.63 1.69
C GLN A 331 -3.81 2.13 2.49
N GLY A 332 -3.81 3.39 2.92
CA GLY A 332 -2.75 4.01 3.72
C GLY A 332 -1.38 3.86 3.10
N GLY A 333 -0.41 3.41 3.91
CA GLY A 333 0.92 3.01 3.47
C GLY A 333 1.07 1.51 3.19
N TYR A 334 -0.02 0.72 3.22
CA TYR A 334 -0.01 -0.74 3.34
C TYR A 334 -0.54 -1.46 2.10
N GLY A 335 -1.10 -0.74 1.14
CA GLY A 335 -1.85 -1.30 0.02
C GLY A 335 -1.09 -2.33 -0.81
N ILE A 336 0.23 -2.22 -0.96
CA ILE A 336 1.04 -3.18 -1.72
C ILE A 336 1.12 -4.52 -0.96
N GLN A 337 1.57 -4.49 0.30
CA GLN A 337 1.79 -5.71 1.10
C GLN A 337 0.50 -6.44 1.46
N THR A 338 -0.63 -5.73 1.54
CA THR A 338 -1.95 -6.31 1.87
C THR A 338 -2.76 -6.69 0.64
N SER A 339 -2.33 -6.31 -0.57
CA SER A 339 -3.15 -6.43 -1.79
C SER A 339 -3.62 -7.85 -2.12
N PRO A 340 -2.85 -8.94 -1.88
CA PRO A 340 -3.34 -10.28 -2.12
C PRO A 340 -4.58 -10.62 -1.28
N ALA A 341 -4.48 -10.46 0.04
CA ALA A 341 -5.57 -10.75 0.96
C ALA A 341 -6.74 -9.78 0.79
N MET A 342 -6.45 -8.48 0.63
CA MET A 342 -7.47 -7.45 0.45
C MET A 342 -8.26 -7.65 -0.83
N GLY A 343 -7.59 -7.99 -1.94
CA GLY A 343 -8.25 -8.30 -3.21
C GLY A 343 -9.13 -9.56 -3.11
N GLN A 344 -8.65 -10.60 -2.44
CA GLN A 344 -9.41 -11.82 -2.21
C GLN A 344 -10.63 -11.58 -1.30
N ALA A 345 -10.46 -10.82 -0.22
CA ALA A 345 -11.55 -10.41 0.67
C ALA A 345 -12.60 -9.60 -0.09
N SER A 346 -12.16 -8.59 -0.84
CA SER A 346 -13.05 -7.73 -1.64
C SER A 346 -13.88 -8.56 -2.62
N ALA A 347 -13.25 -9.49 -3.36
CA ALA A 347 -13.95 -10.35 -4.30
C ALA A 347 -14.95 -11.31 -3.63
N ALA A 348 -14.69 -11.78 -2.42
CA ALA A 348 -15.64 -12.56 -1.65
C ALA A 348 -16.84 -11.70 -1.22
N LEU A 349 -16.58 -10.53 -0.61
CA LEU A 349 -17.60 -9.62 -0.10
C LEU A 349 -18.49 -9.06 -1.23
N VAL A 350 -17.93 -8.70 -2.38
CA VAL A 350 -18.69 -8.26 -3.57
C VAL A 350 -19.72 -9.32 -3.99
N ARG A 351 -19.39 -10.60 -3.89
CA ARG A 351 -20.27 -11.71 -4.23
C ARG A 351 -21.21 -12.15 -3.11
N GLY A 352 -21.17 -11.48 -1.95
CA GLY A 352 -21.93 -11.88 -0.77
C GLY A 352 -21.46 -13.20 -0.16
N ALA A 353 -20.23 -13.64 -0.47
CA ALA A 353 -19.62 -14.84 0.09
C ALA A 353 -18.89 -14.53 1.41
N PRO A 354 -18.77 -15.49 2.33
CA PRO A 354 -17.94 -15.32 3.52
C PRO A 354 -16.47 -15.11 3.15
N LEU A 355 -15.71 -14.48 4.05
CA LEU A 355 -14.27 -14.38 3.88
C LEU A 355 -13.65 -15.78 3.77
N PRO A 356 -12.72 -15.98 2.83
CA PRO A 356 -12.00 -17.25 2.70
C PRO A 356 -11.28 -17.63 4.00
N GLU A 357 -11.22 -18.92 4.30
CA GLU A 357 -10.58 -19.44 5.51
C GLU A 357 -9.14 -18.93 5.69
N PRO A 358 -8.28 -18.87 4.64
CA PRO A 358 -6.92 -18.32 4.78
C PRO A 358 -6.84 -16.88 5.31
N LEU A 359 -7.92 -16.11 5.20
CA LEU A 359 -8.03 -14.77 5.76
C LEU A 359 -8.65 -14.80 7.18
N ALA A 360 -9.74 -15.55 7.34
CA ALA A 360 -10.46 -15.65 8.60
C ALA A 360 -9.60 -16.21 9.74
N ARG A 361 -8.68 -17.13 9.46
CA ARG A 361 -7.75 -17.71 10.46
C ARG A 361 -6.82 -16.66 11.13
N PHE A 362 -6.62 -15.49 10.51
CA PHE A 362 -5.87 -14.38 11.11
C PHE A 362 -6.78 -13.40 11.87
N GLY A 363 -8.04 -13.76 12.12
CA GLY A 363 -8.99 -12.94 12.89
C GLY A 363 -9.67 -11.86 12.06
N LEU A 364 -9.55 -11.89 10.73
CA LEU A 364 -10.27 -10.96 9.86
C LEU A 364 -11.75 -11.35 9.76
N ASP A 365 -12.62 -10.36 9.88
CA ASP A 365 -14.05 -10.48 9.61
C ASP A 365 -14.54 -9.34 8.69
N ALA A 366 -15.75 -9.50 8.15
CA ALA A 366 -16.33 -8.54 7.22
C ALA A 366 -16.63 -7.18 7.88
N GLY A 367 -16.95 -7.17 9.18
CA GLY A 367 -17.24 -5.95 9.95
C GLY A 367 -16.02 -5.06 10.06
N MET A 368 -14.84 -5.65 10.27
CA MET A 368 -13.57 -4.92 10.32
C MET A 368 -13.24 -4.19 9.01
N LEU A 369 -13.71 -4.71 7.88
CA LEU A 369 -13.47 -4.14 6.55
C LEU A 369 -14.59 -3.19 6.10
N SER A 370 -15.77 -3.27 6.74
CA SER A 370 -16.97 -2.56 6.31
C SER A 370 -16.85 -1.04 6.45
N PRO A 371 -17.29 -0.24 5.45
CA PRO A 371 -17.44 1.20 5.61
C PRO A 371 -18.45 1.60 6.70
N ALA A 372 -19.41 0.74 7.03
CA ALA A 372 -20.40 1.00 8.09
C ALA A 372 -19.76 1.19 9.49
N ARG A 373 -18.53 0.71 9.71
CA ARG A 373 -17.81 0.96 10.98
C ARG A 373 -17.42 2.43 11.18
N LEU A 374 -17.44 3.23 10.11
CA LEU A 374 -17.08 4.66 10.14
C LEU A 374 -18.28 5.58 10.44
N GLU A 375 -19.49 5.05 10.47
CA GLU A 375 -20.68 5.84 10.82
C GLU A 375 -20.57 6.28 12.28
N PRO A 376 -20.83 7.55 12.61
CA PRO A 376 -20.90 7.97 14.01
C PRO A 376 -22.08 7.23 14.68
N HIS A 377 -21.79 6.55 15.76
CA HIS A 377 -22.78 5.86 16.61
C HIS A 377 -23.69 6.84 17.31
#